data_26f675951fdfc7041eae942ce8346275
#
_entry.id   26f675951fdfc7041eae942ce8346275
#
_cell.length_a   1.000
_cell.length_b   1.000
_cell.length_c   1.000
_cell.angle_alpha   90.00
_cell.angle_beta   90.00
_cell.angle_gamma   90.00
#
_symmetry.space_group_name_H-M   'P 1'
#
loop_
_entity.id
_entity.type
_entity.pdbx_description
1 polymer ?
#
loop_
_entity_poly.entity_id
_entity_poly.type
_entity_poly.pdbx_seq_one_letter_code
_entity_poly.pdbx_strand_id
1 'polypeptide(L)'
;MRKIAKYSVVLTVSLSLLAGCSSGSDSLESNEGSDSDTSPMTLTFFGADSNANWNKMQDDVGKEITKQTGITLDAEFAVSDPAQRLALIAASGDYPDLISPKGDLDKLVDAGAMLDLTDLIDQHAPNIKKLFGDQIKRLRYSNDDPSIYVIPTYSAIDGVNFVAGAGFELQHRAVKEAGYPQINTLQDYENVIRSYLEKHPTDENGNKNIGMTLNADDWHIQITVTNPAAETTGKSGDGEYYIDPNTNEATYHFRTEGEKEYFQWLNHMYNTGLLDQESFVQKNDQYLAKVASGRVIGLIDADWGYSDGEKALKASGKNDQTYGHYSVMLSDQYKDNRYQSTGFMAGWGVGITESAEDPVRAIKFLDFLASEEGQILNYWGLEGKQYTVEDGKRVVPADVQQRIINDNIAFTRESGVGLYTNIGGHYGDGVKDSTGNYYTKNFPEQIIENYTDAEKETLKAYDAATWMDLFPNEKDFPVKPWGAVWNISVPSDDEINIIANKVKDITWKQIPQAVMAKPEEFDAIWNDYQQKLIDAGVEKMEQGFTKYVQDRVKLWNE
;
A
#
# COMPACT_ATOMS: atom_id res chain seq x y z
N MET A 1 19.70 65.08 16.28
CA MET A 1 20.00 65.77 17.54
C MET A 1 19.81 64.79 18.70
N ARG A 2 20.84 64.74 19.58
CA ARG A 2 20.93 64.10 20.93
C ARG A 2 20.94 62.56 20.94
N LYS A 3 22.11 61.93 21.10
CA LYS A 3 23.11 61.75 22.21
C LYS A 3 22.66 60.58 23.12
N ILE A 4 23.30 59.45 23.05
CA ILE A 4 24.43 58.86 23.82
C ILE A 4 24.03 58.60 25.30
N ALA A 5 24.15 57.36 25.74
CA ALA A 5 24.92 57.01 26.96
C ALA A 5 25.25 55.50 27.00
N LYS A 6 26.53 55.20 27.00
CA LYS A 6 27.16 53.93 27.38
C LYS A 6 27.24 53.84 28.88
N TYR A 7 27.08 52.65 29.47
CA TYR A 7 27.77 52.30 30.73
C TYR A 7 28.29 50.87 30.66
N SER A 8 29.62 50.77 30.68
CA SER A 8 30.39 49.57 31.03
C SER A 8 30.58 49.54 32.53
N VAL A 9 30.47 48.38 33.16
CA VAL A 9 31.09 48.09 34.46
C VAL A 9 31.78 46.73 34.39
N VAL A 10 33.02 46.75 34.86
CA VAL A 10 34.06 45.72 34.85
C VAL A 10 34.24 45.16 36.26
N LEU A 11 34.74 43.91 36.33
CA LEU A 11 35.45 43.22 37.44
C LEU A 11 34.57 42.60 38.54
N THR A 12 34.81 41.38 39.01
CA THR A 12 36.06 40.85 39.59
C THR A 12 36.11 39.33 39.64
N VAL A 13 37.26 38.77 39.39
CA VAL A 13 37.74 37.39 39.56
C VAL A 13 37.81 36.99 41.03
N SER A 14 37.51 35.73 41.34
CA SER A 14 38.06 35.06 42.54
C SER A 14 38.30 33.57 42.21
N LEU A 15 39.57 33.22 42.09
CA LEU A 15 40.14 31.88 42.14
C LEU A 15 40.07 31.32 43.56
N SER A 16 39.66 30.04 43.68
CA SER A 16 39.98 29.24 44.87
C SER A 16 40.33 27.83 44.42
N LEU A 17 41.61 27.53 44.42
CA LEU A 17 42.20 26.21 44.33
C LEU A 17 42.10 25.51 45.72
N LEU A 18 41.63 24.28 45.74
CA LEU A 18 42.00 23.32 46.79
C LEU A 18 42.10 21.93 46.16
N ALA A 19 43.30 21.41 46.19
CA ALA A 19 43.65 20.05 45.81
C ALA A 19 43.30 19.08 46.92
N GLY A 20 42.83 17.91 46.56
CA GLY A 20 42.68 16.75 47.42
C GLY A 20 42.82 15.47 46.63
N CYS A 21 44.04 14.87 46.66
CA CYS A 21 44.27 13.51 46.15
C CYS A 21 43.68 12.49 47.09
N SER A 22 42.91 11.53 46.54
CA SER A 22 42.73 10.21 47.14
C SER A 22 42.60 9.20 46.03
N SER A 23 43.55 8.24 46.01
CA SER A 23 43.61 7.07 45.16
C SER A 23 42.53 6.05 45.54
N GLY A 24 41.68 5.69 44.58
CA GLY A 24 40.81 4.53 44.65
C GLY A 24 40.61 4.01 43.23
N SER A 25 41.17 2.85 42.95
CA SER A 25 40.93 2.07 41.73
C SER A 25 39.53 1.50 41.79
N ASP A 26 38.61 2.00 40.95
CA ASP A 26 37.39 1.32 40.64
C ASP A 26 37.22 1.19 39.12
N SER A 27 36.91 -0.01 38.73
CA SER A 27 36.65 -0.50 37.40
C SER A 27 35.61 0.40 36.68
N LEU A 28 36.00 0.92 35.53
CA LEU A 28 35.08 1.52 34.56
C LEU A 28 34.19 0.39 33.99
N GLU A 29 33.05 0.16 34.60
CA GLU A 29 31.90 -0.36 33.87
C GLU A 29 31.41 0.78 32.96
N SER A 30 31.65 0.60 31.67
CA SER A 30 31.04 1.42 30.62
C SER A 30 29.53 1.14 30.61
N ASN A 31 28.76 1.91 31.33
CA ASN A 31 27.34 2.08 31.05
C ASN A 31 27.23 2.88 29.74
N GLU A 32 27.17 2.18 28.62
CA GLU A 32 26.58 2.72 27.41
C GLU A 32 25.06 2.81 27.60
N GLY A 33 24.61 3.74 28.43
CA GLY A 33 23.25 4.21 28.43
C GLY A 33 23.12 5.18 27.26
N SER A 34 22.35 4.81 26.23
CA SER A 34 21.95 5.71 25.18
C SER A 34 21.21 6.90 25.78
N ASP A 35 21.84 8.05 25.84
CA ASP A 35 21.20 9.33 26.19
C ASP A 35 20.28 9.72 25.01
N SER A 36 19.08 9.11 24.95
CA SER A 36 18.05 9.49 23.98
C SER A 36 17.46 10.82 24.47
N ASP A 37 17.76 11.90 23.74
CA ASP A 37 17.11 13.18 23.99
C ASP A 37 15.60 13.04 23.74
N THR A 38 14.82 13.00 24.81
CA THR A 38 13.35 12.93 24.79
C THR A 38 12.70 14.28 25.09
N SER A 39 13.44 15.37 24.99
CA SER A 39 12.87 16.70 25.13
C SER A 39 11.74 16.92 24.10
N PRO A 40 10.65 17.61 24.44
CA PRO A 40 9.55 17.82 23.51
C PRO A 40 10.01 18.54 22.24
N MET A 41 9.69 17.93 21.10
CA MET A 41 9.93 18.48 19.77
C MET A 41 8.75 18.17 18.85
N THR A 42 8.40 19.11 17.98
CA THR A 42 7.40 18.88 16.93
C THR A 42 8.13 18.80 15.60
N LEU A 43 7.88 17.71 14.85
CA LEU A 43 8.32 17.59 13.47
C LEU A 43 7.11 17.81 12.56
N THR A 44 7.30 18.63 11.54
CA THR A 44 6.31 18.79 10.46
C THR A 44 6.39 17.60 9.51
N PHE A 45 5.22 17.11 9.05
CA PHE A 45 5.15 15.95 8.16
C PHE A 45 4.17 16.20 7.03
N PHE A 46 4.53 15.81 5.81
CA PHE A 46 3.58 15.71 4.70
C PHE A 46 3.50 14.27 4.18
N GLY A 47 2.27 13.75 4.08
CA GLY A 47 1.97 12.44 3.49
C GLY A 47 1.14 12.55 2.22
N ALA A 48 1.62 11.92 1.13
CA ALA A 48 0.90 11.90 -0.16
C ALA A 48 -0.39 11.04 -0.13
N ASP A 49 -0.57 10.18 0.87
CA ASP A 49 -1.83 9.49 1.09
C ASP A 49 -2.73 10.25 2.06
N SER A 50 -4.04 10.11 1.87
CA SER A 50 -5.00 10.64 2.82
C SER A 50 -5.00 9.82 4.12
N ASN A 51 -5.20 10.48 5.27
CA ASN A 51 -5.40 9.82 6.55
C ASN A 51 -6.55 10.48 7.32
N ALA A 52 -7.77 10.07 7.01
CA ALA A 52 -8.99 10.62 7.60
C ALA A 52 -9.11 10.36 9.11
N ASN A 53 -8.35 9.40 9.65
CA ASN A 53 -8.36 9.04 11.06
C ASN A 53 -7.29 9.77 11.88
N TRP A 54 -6.40 10.55 11.24
CA TRP A 54 -5.38 11.31 11.92
C TRP A 54 -5.97 12.27 12.96
N ASN A 55 -5.49 12.19 14.19
CA ASN A 55 -5.99 12.96 15.32
C ASN A 55 -4.89 13.75 16.05
N LYS A 56 -3.79 14.05 15.35
CA LYS A 56 -2.63 14.80 15.89
C LYS A 56 -1.95 14.07 17.08
N MET A 57 -1.81 12.76 16.97
CA MET A 57 -1.20 11.89 17.98
C MET A 57 -1.90 11.96 19.36
N GLN A 58 -3.21 12.24 19.37
CA GLN A 58 -4.00 12.27 20.63
C GLN A 58 -4.58 10.90 20.99
N ASP A 59 -4.37 9.89 20.16
CA ASP A 59 -4.68 8.48 20.44
C ASP A 59 -3.72 7.85 21.45
N ASP A 60 -4.03 6.64 21.90
CA ASP A 60 -3.23 5.92 22.89
C ASP A 60 -1.81 5.64 22.40
N VAL A 61 -1.68 5.15 21.16
CA VAL A 61 -0.38 4.82 20.51
C VAL A 61 0.44 6.09 20.32
N GLY A 62 -0.15 7.16 19.78
CA GLY A 62 0.53 8.43 19.55
C GLY A 62 1.07 9.06 20.83
N LYS A 63 0.29 9.01 21.92
CA LYS A 63 0.77 9.48 23.23
C LYS A 63 1.95 8.67 23.75
N GLU A 64 1.94 7.35 23.56
CA GLU A 64 3.06 6.51 23.98
C GLU A 64 4.30 6.75 23.10
N ILE A 65 4.15 6.89 21.76
CA ILE A 65 5.24 7.29 20.86
C ILE A 65 5.85 8.62 21.33
N THR A 66 5.01 9.63 21.59
CA THR A 66 5.49 10.95 22.07
C THR A 66 6.23 10.83 23.41
N LYS A 67 5.74 10.01 24.32
CA LYS A 67 6.38 9.78 25.62
C LYS A 67 7.75 9.11 25.46
N GLN A 68 7.89 8.16 24.55
CA GLN A 68 9.15 7.42 24.32
C GLN A 68 10.19 8.24 23.55
N THR A 69 9.75 9.07 22.59
CA THR A 69 10.65 9.78 21.67
C THR A 69 10.78 11.27 21.95
N GLY A 70 9.83 11.85 22.68
CA GLY A 70 9.66 13.30 22.81
C GLY A 70 9.08 13.96 21.55
N ILE A 71 8.80 13.19 20.48
CA ILE A 71 8.36 13.71 19.19
C ILE A 71 6.83 13.72 19.08
N THR A 72 6.30 14.83 18.55
CA THR A 72 4.92 14.95 18.05
C THR A 72 4.96 15.36 16.59
N LEU A 73 4.09 14.80 15.75
CA LEU A 73 3.98 15.19 14.35
C LEU A 73 2.88 16.23 14.16
N ASP A 74 3.25 17.36 13.55
CA ASP A 74 2.29 18.28 12.92
C ASP A 74 2.17 17.84 11.44
N ALA A 75 1.17 16.98 11.19
CA ALA A 75 1.05 16.27 9.93
C ALA A 75 -0.06 16.87 9.05
N GLU A 76 0.29 17.08 7.78
CA GLU A 76 -0.63 17.33 6.66
C GLU A 76 -0.70 16.07 5.79
N PHE A 77 -1.89 15.65 5.42
CA PHE A 77 -2.12 14.54 4.48
C PHE A 77 -2.85 15.05 3.24
N ALA A 78 -2.50 14.52 2.08
CA ALA A 78 -3.17 14.90 0.84
C ALA A 78 -4.67 14.54 0.90
N VAL A 79 -5.51 15.48 0.52
CA VAL A 79 -6.97 15.29 0.45
C VAL A 79 -7.42 15.11 -1.01
N SER A 80 -6.67 15.70 -1.94
CA SER A 80 -6.88 15.60 -3.40
C SER A 80 -5.56 15.90 -4.09
N ASP A 81 -5.34 15.35 -5.28
CA ASP A 81 -4.19 15.58 -6.15
C ASP A 81 -2.83 15.74 -5.40
N PRO A 82 -2.29 14.65 -4.83
CA PRO A 82 -1.03 14.71 -4.10
C PRO A 82 0.14 15.18 -4.98
N ALA A 83 0.14 14.86 -6.28
CA ALA A 83 1.19 15.23 -7.21
C ALA A 83 1.27 16.76 -7.39
N GLN A 84 0.11 17.45 -7.46
CA GLN A 84 0.09 18.92 -7.52
C GLN A 84 0.62 19.52 -6.21
N ARG A 85 0.24 18.98 -5.06
CA ARG A 85 0.72 19.47 -3.77
C ARG A 85 2.23 19.27 -3.62
N LEU A 86 2.76 18.11 -4.02
CA LEU A 86 4.19 17.82 -4.01
C LEU A 86 4.98 18.75 -4.95
N ALA A 87 4.45 19.03 -6.15
CA ALA A 87 5.06 19.98 -7.07
C ALA A 87 5.13 21.41 -6.46
N LEU A 88 4.10 21.83 -5.71
CA LEU A 88 4.12 23.10 -4.99
C LEU A 88 5.15 23.10 -3.85
N ILE A 89 5.25 22.03 -3.08
CA ILE A 89 6.26 21.85 -2.03
C ILE A 89 7.65 21.94 -2.66
N ALA A 90 7.95 21.16 -3.71
CA ALA A 90 9.23 21.17 -4.40
C ALA A 90 9.62 22.57 -4.93
N ALA A 91 8.64 23.32 -5.47
CA ALA A 91 8.88 24.64 -6.03
C ALA A 91 8.98 25.75 -4.98
N SER A 92 8.44 25.56 -3.77
CA SER A 92 8.42 26.61 -2.73
C SER A 92 9.77 26.81 -2.04
N GLY A 93 10.58 25.73 -1.91
CA GLY A 93 11.77 25.71 -1.07
C GLY A 93 11.45 25.70 0.44
N ASP A 94 10.17 25.55 0.82
CA ASP A 94 9.70 25.44 2.20
C ASP A 94 9.20 24.00 2.40
N TYR A 95 10.08 23.16 2.91
CA TYR A 95 9.85 21.71 3.03
C TYR A 95 9.47 21.36 4.46
N PRO A 96 8.53 20.39 4.68
CA PRO A 96 8.32 19.81 5.99
C PRO A 96 9.55 19.02 6.44
N ASP A 97 9.76 18.83 7.74
CA ASP A 97 10.90 18.04 8.26
C ASP A 97 10.90 16.60 7.71
N LEU A 98 9.74 15.98 7.65
CA LEU A 98 9.51 14.64 7.12
C LEU A 98 8.55 14.67 5.95
N ILE A 99 8.81 13.85 4.93
CA ILE A 99 7.95 13.79 3.74
C ILE A 99 7.81 12.35 3.22
N SER A 100 6.58 11.96 2.87
CA SER A 100 6.26 10.71 2.19
C SER A 100 5.72 11.02 0.78
N PRO A 101 6.59 11.11 -0.25
CA PRO A 101 6.23 11.60 -1.58
C PRO A 101 5.69 10.52 -2.52
N LYS A 102 5.73 9.23 -2.12
CA LYS A 102 5.41 8.09 -3.00
C LYS A 102 6.21 8.13 -4.32
N GLY A 103 5.51 8.08 -5.45
CA GLY A 103 6.09 8.04 -6.78
C GLY A 103 6.73 9.35 -7.26
N ASP A 104 6.59 10.45 -6.51
CA ASP A 104 7.12 11.77 -6.86
C ASP A 104 8.45 12.10 -6.13
N LEU A 105 9.18 11.08 -5.65
CA LEU A 105 10.46 11.28 -4.95
C LEU A 105 11.51 11.98 -5.83
N ASP A 106 11.56 11.64 -7.10
CA ASP A 106 12.46 12.23 -8.09
C ASP A 106 12.36 13.76 -8.14
N LYS A 107 11.14 14.31 -8.11
CA LYS A 107 10.92 15.77 -8.10
C LYS A 107 11.54 16.47 -6.90
N LEU A 108 11.55 15.81 -5.75
CA LEU A 108 12.13 16.35 -4.52
C LEU A 108 13.67 16.21 -4.51
N VAL A 109 14.18 15.10 -5.02
CA VAL A 109 15.63 14.88 -5.18
C VAL A 109 16.20 15.90 -6.17
N ASP A 110 15.56 16.07 -7.33
CA ASP A 110 15.95 17.07 -8.34
C ASP A 110 15.89 18.51 -7.82
N ALA A 111 14.95 18.81 -6.94
CA ALA A 111 14.85 20.11 -6.27
C ALA A 111 15.90 20.31 -5.16
N GLY A 112 16.70 19.28 -4.82
CA GLY A 112 17.63 19.32 -3.70
C GLY A 112 16.94 19.40 -2.34
N ALA A 113 15.71 18.89 -2.24
CA ALA A 113 14.90 18.97 -1.02
C ALA A 113 15.21 17.85 -0.01
N MET A 114 15.83 16.75 -0.47
CA MET A 114 15.99 15.53 0.32
C MET A 114 17.40 15.40 0.90
N LEU A 115 17.51 15.02 2.17
CA LEU A 115 18.77 14.63 2.79
C LEU A 115 19.16 13.21 2.37
N ASP A 116 20.46 13.00 2.11
CA ASP A 116 21.02 11.64 2.08
C ASP A 116 21.05 11.08 3.51
N LEU A 117 20.28 10.02 3.71
CA LEU A 117 20.11 9.36 5.02
C LEU A 117 21.20 8.32 5.32
N THR A 118 22.12 8.05 4.40
CA THR A 118 23.08 6.94 4.51
C THR A 118 23.89 7.03 5.81
N ASP A 119 24.50 8.18 6.09
CA ASP A 119 25.29 8.40 7.30
C ASP A 119 24.42 8.46 8.57
N LEU A 120 23.22 9.06 8.48
CA LEU A 120 22.26 9.12 9.60
C LEU A 120 21.79 7.73 10.00
N ILE A 121 21.50 6.86 9.03
CA ILE A 121 21.13 5.46 9.28
C ILE A 121 22.29 4.73 9.93
N ASP A 122 23.50 4.89 9.41
CA ASP A 122 24.65 4.17 9.93
C ASP A 122 24.99 4.53 11.38
N GLN A 123 24.90 5.81 11.71
CA GLN A 123 25.31 6.33 13.02
C GLN A 123 24.19 6.31 14.07
N HIS A 124 22.91 6.44 13.66
CA HIS A 124 21.81 6.75 14.58
C HIS A 124 20.59 5.85 14.48
N ALA A 125 20.55 4.88 13.52
CA ALA A 125 19.37 4.07 13.27
C ALA A 125 19.64 2.55 13.31
N PRO A 126 20.00 1.99 14.47
CA PRO A 126 20.33 0.58 14.61
C PRO A 126 19.15 -0.37 14.34
N ASN A 127 17.90 0.06 14.62
CA ASN A 127 16.71 -0.75 14.36
C ASN A 127 16.38 -0.79 12.87
N ILE A 128 16.53 0.31 12.15
CA ILE A 128 16.41 0.37 10.69
C ILE A 128 17.45 -0.56 10.05
N LYS A 129 18.73 -0.50 10.50
CA LYS A 129 19.77 -1.42 10.02
C LYS A 129 19.42 -2.88 10.30
N LYS A 130 18.91 -3.19 11.49
CA LYS A 130 18.49 -4.54 11.86
C LYS A 130 17.30 -5.02 11.01
N LEU A 131 16.31 -4.15 10.80
CA LEU A 131 15.12 -4.45 10.04
C LEU A 131 15.43 -4.80 8.58
N PHE A 132 16.20 -3.95 7.90
CA PHE A 132 16.50 -4.14 6.48
C PHE A 132 17.66 -5.11 6.23
N GLY A 133 18.59 -5.28 7.17
CA GLY A 133 19.71 -6.22 7.04
C GLY A 133 20.41 -6.10 5.67
N ASP A 134 20.57 -7.24 4.97
CA ASP A 134 21.18 -7.27 3.63
C ASP A 134 20.36 -6.55 2.55
N GLN A 135 19.07 -6.26 2.82
CA GLN A 135 18.20 -5.54 1.89
C GLN A 135 18.44 -4.03 1.89
N ILE A 136 19.24 -3.50 2.83
CA ILE A 136 19.52 -2.06 2.94
C ILE A 136 20.11 -1.48 1.64
N LYS A 137 20.85 -2.28 0.89
CA LYS A 137 21.40 -1.91 -0.42
C LYS A 137 20.31 -1.58 -1.47
N ARG A 138 19.08 -2.13 -1.30
CA ARG A 138 17.94 -1.86 -2.17
C ARG A 138 17.30 -0.50 -1.93
N LEU A 139 17.68 0.19 -0.82
CA LEU A 139 17.20 1.53 -0.51
C LEU A 139 17.94 2.61 -1.30
N ARG A 140 19.07 2.27 -1.95
CA ARG A 140 19.84 3.21 -2.78
C ARG A 140 18.98 3.72 -3.94
N TYR A 141 19.04 5.03 -4.17
CA TYR A 141 18.19 5.70 -5.14
C TYR A 141 18.47 5.25 -6.59
N SER A 142 19.74 5.24 -7.00
CA SER A 142 20.13 4.79 -8.34
C SER A 142 21.58 4.28 -8.38
N ASN A 143 22.02 3.77 -9.55
CA ASN A 143 23.44 3.39 -9.74
C ASN A 143 24.38 4.61 -9.77
N ASP A 144 23.90 5.73 -10.27
CA ASP A 144 24.69 6.98 -10.38
C ASP A 144 24.63 7.80 -9.08
N ASP A 145 23.56 7.65 -8.33
CA ASP A 145 23.36 8.26 -7.00
C ASP A 145 22.99 7.17 -5.99
N PRO A 146 23.98 6.62 -5.25
CA PRO A 146 23.76 5.54 -4.29
C PRO A 146 23.18 6.00 -2.94
N SER A 147 22.80 7.27 -2.80
CA SER A 147 22.21 7.85 -1.60
C SER A 147 20.89 7.16 -1.23
N ILE A 148 20.57 7.15 0.06
CA ILE A 148 19.28 6.68 0.58
C ILE A 148 18.46 7.91 0.97
N TYR A 149 17.34 8.15 0.29
CA TYR A 149 16.50 9.32 0.54
C TYR A 149 15.24 9.01 1.34
N VAL A 150 14.78 7.75 1.36
CA VAL A 150 13.56 7.35 2.08
C VAL A 150 13.74 6.03 2.82
N ILE A 151 13.06 5.89 3.95
CA ILE A 151 12.87 4.62 4.66
C ILE A 151 11.55 4.02 4.16
N PRO A 152 11.55 2.88 3.46
CA PRO A 152 10.33 2.26 2.93
C PRO A 152 9.31 1.93 4.01
N THR A 153 8.05 2.27 3.74
CA THR A 153 6.91 2.03 4.64
C THR A 153 5.77 1.27 3.97
N TYR A 154 5.79 1.17 2.63
CA TYR A 154 4.82 0.39 1.83
C TYR A 154 5.32 -1.01 1.50
N SER A 155 6.49 -1.37 1.96
CA SER A 155 7.12 -2.66 1.70
C SER A 155 7.54 -3.29 3.02
N ALA A 156 6.91 -4.40 3.36
CA ALA A 156 7.23 -5.14 4.57
C ALA A 156 8.42 -6.08 4.35
N ILE A 157 9.25 -6.25 5.38
CA ILE A 157 10.36 -7.22 5.36
C ILE A 157 9.84 -8.61 5.72
N ASP A 158 10.25 -9.61 4.94
CA ASP A 158 10.01 -11.05 5.15
C ASP A 158 8.52 -11.44 5.30
N GLY A 159 7.61 -10.60 4.78
CA GLY A 159 6.18 -10.86 4.84
C GLY A 159 5.76 -12.05 3.99
N VAL A 160 4.66 -12.69 4.41
CA VAL A 160 3.97 -13.78 3.72
C VAL A 160 2.52 -13.35 3.47
N ASN A 161 1.99 -13.66 2.29
CA ASN A 161 0.59 -13.36 1.99
C ASN A 161 -0.34 -14.40 2.63
N PHE A 162 -1.03 -14.04 3.70
CA PHE A 162 -2.08 -14.87 4.32
C PHE A 162 -3.49 -14.46 3.92
N VAL A 163 -3.64 -13.29 3.30
CA VAL A 163 -4.93 -12.72 2.92
C VAL A 163 -5.00 -12.61 1.40
N ALA A 164 -6.08 -13.12 0.81
CA ALA A 164 -6.40 -12.85 -0.58
C ALA A 164 -6.99 -11.43 -0.65
N GLY A 165 -6.19 -10.48 -1.09
CA GLY A 165 -6.51 -9.03 -1.01
C GLY A 165 -6.84 -8.39 -2.35
N ALA A 166 -6.99 -9.16 -3.44
CA ALA A 166 -7.34 -8.61 -4.74
C ALA A 166 -7.83 -9.69 -5.70
N GLY A 167 -8.62 -9.30 -6.66
CA GLY A 167 -8.98 -10.13 -7.81
C GLY A 167 -10.46 -10.12 -8.15
N PHE A 168 -11.05 -11.31 -8.25
CA PHE A 168 -12.45 -11.51 -8.60
C PHE A 168 -13.25 -11.91 -7.35
N GLU A 169 -14.20 -11.10 -7.00
CA GLU A 169 -15.01 -11.27 -5.80
C GLU A 169 -16.47 -11.52 -6.16
N LEU A 170 -17.13 -12.44 -5.42
CA LEU A 170 -18.56 -12.74 -5.54
C LEU A 170 -19.23 -12.76 -4.17
N GLN A 171 -20.46 -12.25 -4.09
CA GLN A 171 -21.24 -12.33 -2.86
C GLN A 171 -21.48 -13.78 -2.45
N HIS A 172 -21.32 -14.07 -1.16
CA HIS A 172 -21.52 -15.40 -0.59
C HIS A 172 -22.90 -15.99 -0.91
N ARG A 173 -23.97 -15.18 -0.84
CA ARG A 173 -25.33 -15.61 -1.17
C ARG A 173 -25.47 -16.08 -2.61
N ALA A 174 -24.81 -15.45 -3.56
CA ALA A 174 -24.89 -15.82 -4.97
C ALA A 174 -24.16 -17.14 -5.23
N VAL A 175 -22.97 -17.31 -4.65
CA VAL A 175 -22.19 -18.54 -4.75
C VAL A 175 -22.90 -19.72 -4.06
N LYS A 176 -23.49 -19.47 -2.88
CA LYS A 176 -24.30 -20.47 -2.15
C LYS A 176 -25.51 -20.92 -2.96
N GLU A 177 -26.25 -19.98 -3.56
CA GLU A 177 -27.42 -20.31 -4.38
C GLU A 177 -27.05 -21.05 -5.66
N ALA A 178 -25.85 -20.78 -6.22
CA ALA A 178 -25.31 -21.54 -7.34
C ALA A 178 -24.82 -22.95 -6.95
N GLY A 179 -24.81 -23.31 -5.65
CA GLY A 179 -24.36 -24.59 -5.13
C GLY A 179 -22.84 -24.74 -5.01
N TYR A 180 -22.13 -23.65 -4.81
CA TYR A 180 -20.67 -23.60 -4.67
C TYR A 180 -19.93 -24.23 -5.86
N PRO A 181 -20.16 -23.74 -7.11
CA PRO A 181 -19.48 -24.25 -8.29
C PRO A 181 -17.98 -23.93 -8.24
N GLN A 182 -17.17 -24.65 -9.01
CA GLN A 182 -15.79 -24.22 -9.28
C GLN A 182 -15.84 -22.90 -10.06
N ILE A 183 -15.03 -21.92 -9.65
CA ILE A 183 -14.97 -20.57 -10.22
C ILE A 183 -13.52 -20.29 -10.60
N ASN A 184 -13.10 -20.79 -11.76
CA ASN A 184 -11.70 -20.74 -12.22
C ASN A 184 -11.54 -19.89 -13.50
N THR A 185 -12.65 -19.62 -14.20
CA THR A 185 -12.62 -18.88 -15.46
C THR A 185 -13.58 -17.70 -15.46
N LEU A 186 -13.37 -16.74 -16.36
CA LEU A 186 -14.31 -15.62 -16.59
C LEU A 186 -15.73 -16.13 -16.86
N GLN A 187 -15.86 -17.27 -17.57
CA GLN A 187 -17.18 -17.87 -17.86
C GLN A 187 -17.85 -18.42 -16.58
N ASP A 188 -17.08 -19.04 -15.67
CA ASP A 188 -17.63 -19.54 -14.40
C ASP A 188 -18.11 -18.37 -13.54
N TYR A 189 -17.31 -17.33 -13.44
CA TYR A 189 -17.64 -16.10 -12.72
C TYR A 189 -18.92 -15.44 -13.28
N GLU A 190 -19.01 -15.29 -14.61
CA GLU A 190 -20.20 -14.76 -15.28
C GLU A 190 -21.44 -15.64 -15.01
N ASN A 191 -21.30 -16.95 -15.06
CA ASN A 191 -22.42 -17.88 -14.85
C ASN A 191 -23.06 -17.72 -13.47
N VAL A 192 -22.26 -17.51 -12.42
CA VAL A 192 -22.79 -17.24 -11.06
C VAL A 192 -23.58 -15.94 -11.04
N ILE A 193 -23.02 -14.85 -11.58
CA ILE A 193 -23.70 -13.54 -11.65
C ILE A 193 -25.01 -13.64 -12.43
N ARG A 194 -24.98 -14.23 -13.62
CA ARG A 194 -26.14 -14.37 -14.50
C ARG A 194 -27.24 -15.17 -13.83
N SER A 195 -26.93 -16.35 -13.30
CA SER A 195 -27.90 -17.21 -12.67
C SER A 195 -28.58 -16.58 -11.45
N TYR A 196 -27.81 -15.76 -10.70
CA TYR A 196 -28.37 -15.04 -9.55
C TYR A 196 -29.31 -13.92 -10.00
N LEU A 197 -28.91 -13.09 -10.98
CA LEU A 197 -29.73 -11.97 -11.47
C LEU A 197 -31.02 -12.44 -12.17
N GLU A 198 -31.01 -13.59 -12.85
CA GLU A 198 -32.23 -14.18 -13.45
C GLU A 198 -33.30 -14.47 -12.41
N LYS A 199 -32.90 -14.89 -11.21
CA LYS A 199 -33.83 -15.22 -10.12
C LYS A 199 -34.13 -14.02 -9.23
N HIS A 200 -33.16 -13.13 -9.08
CA HIS A 200 -33.19 -11.95 -8.20
C HIS A 200 -32.86 -10.68 -8.97
N PRO A 201 -33.72 -10.20 -9.89
CA PRO A 201 -33.46 -8.99 -10.67
C PRO A 201 -33.47 -7.73 -9.81
N THR A 202 -34.10 -7.77 -8.63
CA THR A 202 -34.19 -6.67 -7.67
C THR A 202 -33.91 -7.14 -6.24
N ASP A 203 -33.50 -6.19 -5.39
CA ASP A 203 -33.44 -6.39 -3.95
C ASP A 203 -34.86 -6.43 -3.31
N GLU A 204 -34.91 -6.63 -2.01
CA GLU A 204 -36.14 -6.63 -1.22
C GLU A 204 -36.95 -5.32 -1.25
N ASN A 205 -36.27 -4.21 -1.58
CA ASN A 205 -36.87 -2.88 -1.70
C ASN A 205 -37.30 -2.53 -3.14
N GLY A 206 -37.12 -3.46 -4.08
CA GLY A 206 -37.45 -3.27 -5.50
C GLY A 206 -36.37 -2.52 -6.30
N ASN A 207 -35.19 -2.27 -5.73
CA ASN A 207 -34.08 -1.68 -6.47
C ASN A 207 -33.39 -2.74 -7.32
N LYS A 208 -32.99 -2.40 -8.54
CA LYS A 208 -32.29 -3.32 -9.45
C LYS A 208 -30.99 -3.80 -8.84
N ASN A 209 -30.77 -5.12 -8.82
CA ASN A 209 -29.47 -5.70 -8.54
C ASN A 209 -28.49 -5.45 -9.69
N ILE A 210 -27.21 -5.37 -9.38
CA ILE A 210 -26.11 -5.04 -10.29
C ILE A 210 -25.25 -6.30 -10.40
N GLY A 211 -25.02 -6.79 -11.61
CA GLY A 211 -24.23 -8.01 -11.79
C GLY A 211 -22.80 -7.80 -11.35
N MET A 212 -22.12 -6.85 -11.97
CA MET A 212 -20.75 -6.43 -11.64
C MET A 212 -20.65 -4.92 -11.79
N THR A 213 -19.87 -4.25 -10.96
CA THR A 213 -19.50 -2.84 -11.14
C THR A 213 -17.98 -2.66 -11.04
N LEU A 214 -17.44 -1.70 -11.77
CA LEU A 214 -16.02 -1.36 -11.79
C LEU A 214 -15.82 0.10 -11.38
N ASN A 215 -14.70 0.42 -10.79
CA ASN A 215 -14.30 1.77 -10.43
C ASN A 215 -13.26 2.28 -11.45
N ALA A 216 -13.72 3.04 -12.46
CA ALA A 216 -12.83 3.64 -13.45
C ALA A 216 -12.52 5.12 -13.16
N ASP A 217 -12.71 5.59 -11.92
CA ASP A 217 -12.40 6.96 -11.51
C ASP A 217 -10.90 7.13 -11.32
N ASP A 218 -10.28 7.98 -12.15
CA ASP A 218 -8.86 8.26 -12.11
C ASP A 218 -8.01 6.97 -12.17
N TRP A 219 -6.95 6.86 -11.39
CA TRP A 219 -6.02 5.70 -11.35
C TRP A 219 -6.69 4.37 -10.95
N HIS A 220 -7.87 4.38 -10.33
CA HIS A 220 -8.60 3.16 -9.99
C HIS A 220 -8.93 2.30 -11.23
N ILE A 221 -8.99 2.90 -12.41
CA ILE A 221 -9.15 2.15 -13.67
C ILE A 221 -8.06 1.08 -13.86
N GLN A 222 -6.85 1.33 -13.34
CA GLN A 222 -5.77 0.33 -13.39
C GLN A 222 -6.13 -0.91 -12.57
N ILE A 223 -6.70 -0.71 -11.38
CA ILE A 223 -6.98 -1.79 -10.43
C ILE A 223 -8.19 -2.62 -10.89
N THR A 224 -9.26 -1.96 -11.34
CA THR A 224 -10.53 -2.64 -11.59
C THR A 224 -10.77 -3.02 -13.06
N VAL A 225 -10.04 -2.39 -13.99
CA VAL A 225 -10.28 -2.58 -15.43
C VAL A 225 -9.07 -3.14 -16.16
N THR A 226 -7.87 -2.53 -15.99
CA THR A 226 -6.76 -2.84 -16.87
C THR A 226 -5.81 -3.91 -16.32
N ASN A 227 -5.40 -3.87 -15.06
CA ASN A 227 -4.55 -4.91 -14.47
C ASN A 227 -5.17 -6.32 -14.52
N PRO A 228 -6.49 -6.50 -14.26
CA PRO A 228 -7.13 -7.82 -14.38
C PRO A 228 -6.99 -8.45 -15.76
N ALA A 229 -6.83 -7.65 -16.83
CA ALA A 229 -6.56 -8.19 -18.17
C ALA A 229 -5.23 -8.96 -18.22
N ALA A 230 -4.18 -8.45 -17.58
CA ALA A 230 -2.90 -9.12 -17.48
C ALA A 230 -2.95 -10.31 -16.52
N GLU A 231 -3.55 -10.11 -15.34
CA GLU A 231 -3.66 -11.15 -14.30
C GLU A 231 -4.39 -12.39 -14.83
N THR A 232 -5.50 -12.22 -15.53
CA THR A 232 -6.28 -13.34 -16.11
C THR A 232 -5.53 -14.09 -17.21
N THR A 233 -4.44 -13.53 -17.76
CA THR A 233 -3.57 -14.19 -18.75
C THR A 233 -2.27 -14.74 -18.13
N GLY A 234 -2.21 -14.84 -16.80
CA GLY A 234 -1.04 -15.35 -16.07
C GLY A 234 0.17 -14.43 -16.09
N LYS A 235 -0.07 -13.13 -16.31
CA LYS A 235 0.92 -12.09 -16.15
C LYS A 235 0.65 -11.41 -14.82
N SER A 236 1.66 -11.32 -13.96
CA SER A 236 1.48 -10.64 -12.69
C SER A 236 1.20 -9.16 -12.89
N GLY A 237 0.22 -8.62 -12.18
CA GLY A 237 -0.14 -7.21 -12.22
C GLY A 237 0.96 -6.34 -11.64
N ASP A 238 1.89 -5.89 -12.46
CA ASP A 238 2.97 -4.96 -12.11
C ASP A 238 2.69 -3.55 -12.66
N GLY A 239 1.47 -3.10 -12.56
CA GLY A 239 1.06 -1.83 -13.16
C GLY A 239 0.86 -1.98 -14.67
N GLU A 240 1.47 -1.08 -15.47
CA GLU A 240 1.22 -1.01 -16.91
C GLU A 240 2.14 -1.91 -17.76
N TYR A 241 3.10 -2.61 -17.12
CA TYR A 241 4.09 -3.42 -17.83
C TYR A 241 4.06 -4.88 -17.39
N TYR A 242 4.27 -5.77 -18.34
CA TYR A 242 4.73 -7.12 -18.11
C TYR A 242 6.24 -7.17 -18.29
N ILE A 243 6.94 -7.76 -17.33
CA ILE A 243 8.39 -7.97 -17.42
C ILE A 243 8.66 -9.44 -17.70
N ASP A 244 9.37 -9.73 -18.78
CA ASP A 244 9.80 -11.09 -19.08
C ASP A 244 10.83 -11.55 -18.04
N PRO A 245 10.58 -12.66 -17.31
CA PRO A 245 11.45 -13.10 -16.23
C PRO A 245 12.83 -13.61 -16.69
N ASN A 246 13.02 -13.86 -17.98
CA ASN A 246 14.29 -14.36 -18.52
C ASN A 246 15.16 -13.25 -19.08
N THR A 247 14.55 -12.21 -19.66
CA THR A 247 15.27 -11.13 -20.37
C THR A 247 15.23 -9.79 -19.61
N ASN A 248 14.32 -9.65 -18.64
CA ASN A 248 13.97 -8.39 -17.97
C ASN A 248 13.49 -7.31 -18.96
N GLU A 249 12.91 -7.74 -20.09
CA GLU A 249 12.31 -6.83 -21.06
C GLU A 249 10.89 -6.45 -20.65
N ALA A 250 10.59 -5.16 -20.73
CA ALA A 250 9.29 -4.61 -20.42
C ALA A 250 8.42 -4.54 -21.68
N THR A 251 7.18 -5.01 -21.58
CA THR A 251 6.14 -4.87 -22.58
C THR A 251 4.95 -4.15 -21.98
N TYR A 252 4.41 -3.15 -22.66
CA TYR A 252 3.15 -2.52 -22.27
C TYR A 252 2.01 -3.50 -22.50
N HIS A 253 1.44 -4.03 -21.43
CA HIS A 253 0.62 -5.24 -21.55
C HIS A 253 -0.81 -5.01 -22.07
N PHE A 254 -1.36 -3.78 -22.00
CA PHE A 254 -2.75 -3.51 -22.44
C PHE A 254 -2.94 -3.52 -23.97
N ARG A 255 -2.06 -4.14 -24.70
CA ARG A 255 -2.08 -4.24 -26.17
C ARG A 255 -1.88 -5.64 -26.71
N THR A 256 -1.82 -6.65 -25.87
CA THR A 256 -1.62 -8.04 -26.29
C THR A 256 -2.94 -8.74 -26.65
N GLU A 257 -2.89 -9.86 -27.38
CA GLU A 257 -4.11 -10.55 -27.84
C GLU A 257 -4.91 -11.16 -26.69
N GLY A 258 -4.25 -11.73 -25.67
CA GLY A 258 -4.96 -12.27 -24.50
C GLY A 258 -5.72 -11.21 -23.72
N GLU A 259 -5.14 -10.04 -23.57
CA GLU A 259 -5.82 -8.91 -22.91
C GLU A 259 -6.96 -8.34 -23.77
N LYS A 260 -6.83 -8.40 -25.12
CA LYS A 260 -7.94 -8.09 -26.01
C LYS A 260 -9.15 -8.97 -25.72
N GLU A 261 -8.96 -10.28 -25.55
CA GLU A 261 -10.03 -11.22 -25.22
C GLU A 261 -10.72 -10.87 -23.88
N TYR A 262 -9.94 -10.44 -22.86
CA TYR A 262 -10.50 -9.95 -21.62
C TYR A 262 -11.38 -8.70 -21.82
N PHE A 263 -10.92 -7.72 -22.58
CA PHE A 263 -11.73 -6.52 -22.87
C PHE A 263 -12.95 -6.83 -23.76
N GLN A 264 -12.87 -7.84 -24.61
CA GLN A 264 -14.04 -8.34 -25.35
C GLN A 264 -15.06 -8.98 -24.40
N TRP A 265 -14.59 -9.71 -23.38
CA TRP A 265 -15.48 -10.20 -22.32
C TRP A 265 -16.14 -9.06 -21.53
N LEU A 266 -15.41 -8.01 -21.17
CA LEU A 266 -15.99 -6.83 -20.53
C LEU A 266 -17.04 -6.15 -21.43
N ASN A 267 -16.77 -6.06 -22.75
CA ASN A 267 -17.74 -5.56 -23.74
C ASN A 267 -19.00 -6.42 -23.77
N HIS A 268 -18.85 -7.75 -23.74
CA HIS A 268 -19.99 -8.68 -23.64
C HIS A 268 -20.78 -8.45 -22.33
N MET A 269 -20.11 -8.35 -21.19
CA MET A 269 -20.76 -8.10 -19.90
C MET A 269 -21.54 -6.76 -19.91
N TYR A 270 -20.96 -5.71 -20.52
CA TYR A 270 -21.61 -4.42 -20.67
C TYR A 270 -22.87 -4.51 -21.56
N ASN A 271 -22.75 -5.11 -22.74
CA ASN A 271 -23.85 -5.19 -23.70
C ASN A 271 -24.97 -6.15 -23.29
N THR A 272 -24.69 -7.12 -22.42
CA THR A 272 -25.70 -8.01 -21.84
C THR A 272 -26.32 -7.46 -20.55
N GLY A 273 -25.86 -6.31 -20.06
CA GLY A 273 -26.37 -5.65 -18.86
C GLY A 273 -25.93 -6.31 -17.55
N LEU A 274 -24.92 -7.19 -17.60
CA LEU A 274 -24.28 -7.78 -16.42
C LEU A 274 -23.24 -6.84 -15.80
N LEU A 275 -22.58 -6.00 -16.59
CA LEU A 275 -21.75 -4.91 -16.12
C LEU A 275 -22.58 -3.63 -15.94
N ASP A 276 -22.40 -2.97 -14.82
CA ASP A 276 -23.01 -1.69 -14.50
C ASP A 276 -22.70 -0.63 -15.58
N GLN A 277 -23.73 -0.02 -16.12
CA GLN A 277 -23.63 0.97 -17.18
C GLN A 277 -22.91 2.26 -16.73
N GLU A 278 -22.81 2.48 -15.43
CA GLU A 278 -22.13 3.64 -14.84
C GLU A 278 -20.65 3.39 -14.49
N SER A 279 -20.13 2.16 -14.65
CA SER A 279 -18.78 1.76 -14.26
C SER A 279 -17.66 2.68 -14.75
N PHE A 280 -17.83 3.29 -15.93
CA PHE A 280 -16.82 4.17 -16.54
C PHE A 280 -17.06 5.67 -16.34
N VAL A 281 -18.09 6.05 -15.58
CA VAL A 281 -18.44 7.47 -15.35
C VAL A 281 -18.72 7.79 -13.88
N GLN A 282 -18.94 6.77 -13.05
CA GLN A 282 -19.16 6.95 -11.61
C GLN A 282 -17.88 7.38 -10.89
N LYS A 283 -18.05 8.09 -9.78
CA LYS A 283 -16.98 8.46 -8.89
C LYS A 283 -16.76 7.40 -7.81
N ASN A 284 -15.60 7.41 -7.16
CA ASN A 284 -15.25 6.43 -6.13
C ASN A 284 -16.30 6.36 -4.99
N ASP A 285 -16.82 7.48 -4.54
CA ASP A 285 -17.87 7.52 -3.51
C ASP A 285 -19.20 6.88 -3.99
N GLN A 286 -19.54 7.01 -5.26
CA GLN A 286 -20.71 6.35 -5.86
C GLN A 286 -20.50 4.83 -5.99
N TYR A 287 -19.29 4.42 -6.37
CA TYR A 287 -18.90 3.00 -6.39
C TYR A 287 -19.04 2.38 -5.00
N LEU A 288 -18.44 2.98 -3.97
CA LEU A 288 -18.53 2.51 -2.58
C LEU A 288 -19.97 2.48 -2.06
N ALA A 289 -20.80 3.46 -2.41
CA ALA A 289 -22.21 3.47 -2.04
C ALA A 289 -22.99 2.31 -2.69
N LYS A 290 -22.67 1.93 -3.93
CA LYS A 290 -23.26 0.74 -4.59
C LYS A 290 -22.87 -0.54 -3.87
N VAL A 291 -21.59 -0.72 -3.52
CA VAL A 291 -21.10 -1.86 -2.74
C VAL A 291 -21.81 -1.93 -1.39
N ALA A 292 -21.85 -0.84 -0.63
CA ALA A 292 -22.50 -0.73 0.68
C ALA A 292 -24.02 -1.02 0.64
N SER A 293 -24.66 -0.83 -0.52
CA SER A 293 -26.09 -1.16 -0.69
C SER A 293 -26.37 -2.65 -0.65
N GLY A 294 -25.36 -3.51 -0.92
CA GLY A 294 -25.46 -4.95 -1.03
C GLY A 294 -26.06 -5.44 -2.36
N ARG A 295 -26.32 -4.55 -3.33
CA ARG A 295 -26.92 -4.91 -4.62
C ARG A 295 -25.93 -5.36 -5.69
N VAL A 296 -24.62 -5.19 -5.46
CA VAL A 296 -23.55 -5.59 -6.38
C VAL A 296 -23.18 -7.04 -6.11
N ILE A 297 -23.34 -7.90 -7.10
CA ILE A 297 -23.14 -9.36 -6.95
C ILE A 297 -21.68 -9.75 -7.09
N GLY A 298 -20.94 -9.10 -8.00
CA GLY A 298 -19.52 -9.33 -8.23
C GLY A 298 -18.72 -8.05 -8.34
N LEU A 299 -17.43 -8.15 -8.00
CA LEU A 299 -16.44 -7.09 -8.10
C LEU A 299 -15.17 -7.62 -8.77
N ILE A 300 -14.38 -6.72 -9.31
CA ILE A 300 -12.97 -6.94 -9.65
C ILE A 300 -12.23 -5.75 -9.07
N ASP A 301 -11.55 -5.94 -7.94
CA ASP A 301 -10.88 -4.85 -7.23
C ASP A 301 -9.84 -5.41 -6.25
N ALA A 302 -9.14 -4.52 -5.56
CA ALA A 302 -8.38 -4.84 -4.36
C ALA A 302 -9.24 -4.55 -3.10
N ASP A 303 -9.03 -5.32 -2.03
CA ASP A 303 -9.79 -5.23 -0.78
C ASP A 303 -9.81 -3.81 -0.20
N TRP A 304 -8.68 -3.12 -0.24
CA TRP A 304 -8.57 -1.73 0.19
C TRP A 304 -9.43 -0.77 -0.66
N GLY A 305 -9.77 -1.13 -1.91
CA GLY A 305 -10.59 -0.32 -2.82
C GLY A 305 -12.08 -0.36 -2.47
N TYR A 306 -12.61 -1.49 -2.01
CA TYR A 306 -14.04 -1.66 -1.71
C TYR A 306 -14.37 -1.91 -0.24
N SER A 307 -13.36 -2.09 0.64
CA SER A 307 -13.55 -2.51 2.03
C SER A 307 -14.49 -1.63 2.85
N ASP A 308 -14.56 -0.33 2.57
CA ASP A 308 -15.46 0.56 3.32
C ASP A 308 -16.94 0.27 3.00
N GLY A 309 -17.24 -0.10 1.75
CA GLY A 309 -18.56 -0.61 1.38
C GLY A 309 -18.89 -1.94 2.06
N GLU A 310 -17.92 -2.87 2.11
CA GLU A 310 -18.07 -4.17 2.75
C GLU A 310 -18.21 -4.05 4.28
N LYS A 311 -17.46 -3.17 4.95
CA LYS A 311 -17.62 -2.86 6.38
C LYS A 311 -19.04 -2.39 6.70
N ALA A 312 -19.64 -1.58 5.83
CA ALA A 312 -21.02 -1.13 5.99
C ALA A 312 -22.03 -2.30 5.90
N LEU A 313 -21.77 -3.29 5.03
CA LEU A 313 -22.57 -4.51 4.96
C LEU A 313 -22.45 -5.35 6.24
N LYS A 314 -21.24 -5.58 6.73
CA LYS A 314 -20.98 -6.30 8.00
C LYS A 314 -21.65 -5.60 9.18
N ALA A 315 -21.53 -4.28 9.29
CA ALA A 315 -22.17 -3.48 10.34
C ALA A 315 -23.72 -3.54 10.29
N SER A 316 -24.29 -3.75 9.09
CA SER A 316 -25.73 -3.91 8.88
C SER A 316 -26.22 -5.37 9.06
N GLY A 317 -25.34 -6.30 9.44
CA GLY A 317 -25.64 -7.72 9.58
C GLY A 317 -25.84 -8.47 8.26
N LYS A 318 -25.45 -7.87 7.13
CA LYS A 318 -25.62 -8.44 5.77
C LYS A 318 -24.38 -9.26 5.37
N ASN A 319 -23.95 -10.17 6.23
CA ASN A 319 -22.71 -10.93 6.03
C ASN A 319 -22.75 -11.86 4.80
N ASP A 320 -23.93 -12.30 4.37
CA ASP A 320 -24.09 -13.09 3.15
C ASP A 320 -23.96 -12.26 1.85
N GLN A 321 -23.98 -10.92 1.97
CA GLN A 321 -23.78 -9.97 0.88
C GLN A 321 -22.34 -9.44 0.82
N THR A 322 -21.45 -9.88 1.72
CA THR A 322 -20.01 -9.67 1.61
C THR A 322 -19.37 -10.64 0.63
N TYR A 323 -18.09 -10.52 0.34
CA TYR A 323 -17.48 -11.12 -0.83
C TYR A 323 -16.47 -12.21 -0.47
N GLY A 324 -16.48 -13.28 -1.26
CA GLY A 324 -15.41 -14.28 -1.31
C GLY A 324 -14.49 -14.03 -2.50
N HIS A 325 -13.24 -14.50 -2.41
CA HIS A 325 -12.16 -14.25 -3.38
C HIS A 325 -11.91 -15.51 -4.22
N TYR A 326 -11.79 -15.33 -5.54
CA TYR A 326 -11.65 -16.44 -6.47
C TYR A 326 -10.50 -16.22 -7.45
N SER A 327 -9.72 -17.29 -7.69
CA SER A 327 -8.68 -17.34 -8.69
C SER A 327 -9.29 -17.52 -10.08
N VAL A 328 -9.62 -16.43 -10.74
CA VAL A 328 -10.29 -16.42 -12.05
C VAL A 328 -9.31 -16.08 -13.15
N MET A 329 -9.25 -16.92 -14.17
CA MET A 329 -8.40 -16.79 -15.35
C MET A 329 -9.24 -16.60 -16.61
N LEU A 330 -8.62 -16.10 -17.70
CA LEU A 330 -9.27 -16.01 -19.00
C LEU A 330 -9.73 -17.39 -19.49
N SER A 331 -8.90 -18.41 -19.26
CA SER A 331 -9.19 -19.81 -19.55
C SER A 331 -8.25 -20.74 -18.77
N ASP A 332 -8.56 -22.05 -18.74
CA ASP A 332 -7.80 -23.09 -18.04
C ASP A 332 -6.31 -23.23 -18.50
N GLN A 333 -5.92 -22.61 -19.58
CA GLN A 333 -4.54 -22.64 -20.05
C GLN A 333 -3.60 -21.72 -19.27
N TYR A 334 -4.14 -20.78 -18.53
CA TYR A 334 -3.37 -19.82 -17.76
C TYR A 334 -3.33 -20.22 -16.28
N LYS A 335 -2.22 -19.91 -15.61
CA LYS A 335 -2.05 -20.09 -14.16
C LYS A 335 -2.03 -18.74 -13.49
N ASP A 336 -2.81 -18.60 -12.41
CA ASP A 336 -2.86 -17.38 -11.63
C ASP A 336 -1.52 -17.17 -10.89
N ASN A 337 -0.87 -16.06 -11.14
CA ASN A 337 0.38 -15.67 -10.50
C ASN A 337 0.30 -14.30 -9.81
N ARG A 338 -0.92 -13.80 -9.51
CA ARG A 338 -1.10 -12.47 -8.88
C ARG A 338 -0.38 -12.34 -7.54
N TYR A 339 -0.25 -13.44 -6.79
CA TYR A 339 0.50 -13.48 -5.52
C TYR A 339 1.95 -13.92 -5.67
N GLN A 340 2.50 -13.90 -6.90
CA GLN A 340 3.92 -14.14 -7.10
C GLN A 340 4.74 -13.14 -6.30
N SER A 341 5.68 -13.64 -5.47
CA SER A 341 6.48 -12.80 -4.60
C SER A 341 7.33 -11.78 -5.38
N THR A 342 7.23 -10.53 -4.98
CA THR A 342 8.11 -9.45 -5.44
C THR A 342 9.38 -9.34 -4.58
N GLY A 343 9.53 -10.18 -3.55
CA GLY A 343 10.55 -10.00 -2.53
C GLY A 343 10.38 -8.67 -1.80
N PHE A 344 11.45 -8.15 -1.24
CA PHE A 344 11.45 -6.80 -0.69
C PHE A 344 11.52 -5.77 -1.84
N MET A 345 10.50 -4.94 -1.96
CA MET A 345 10.34 -4.06 -3.13
C MET A 345 11.19 -2.79 -3.05
N ALA A 346 11.50 -2.29 -1.88
CA ALA A 346 12.04 -0.95 -1.63
C ALA A 346 11.24 0.15 -2.38
N GLY A 347 11.53 1.40 -2.16
CA GLY A 347 10.85 2.50 -2.86
C GLY A 347 10.05 3.35 -1.89
N TRP A 348 8.77 3.56 -2.14
CA TRP A 348 7.95 4.51 -1.39
C TRP A 348 8.14 4.46 0.14
N GLY A 349 8.38 5.61 0.74
CA GLY A 349 8.67 5.69 2.17
C GLY A 349 8.70 7.12 2.68
N VAL A 350 9.25 7.28 3.88
CA VAL A 350 9.41 8.58 4.53
C VAL A 350 10.87 9.00 4.47
N GLY A 351 11.11 10.20 3.97
CA GLY A 351 12.42 10.85 3.96
C GLY A 351 12.47 12.04 4.91
N ILE A 352 13.70 12.49 5.16
CA ILE A 352 14.02 13.72 5.90
C ILE A 352 14.44 14.77 4.88
N THR A 353 13.94 15.98 5.03
CA THR A 353 14.28 17.06 4.10
C THR A 353 15.45 17.93 4.60
N GLU A 354 16.00 18.71 3.69
CA GLU A 354 17.04 19.71 4.01
C GLU A 354 16.56 20.82 4.96
N SER A 355 15.24 20.97 5.16
CA SER A 355 14.66 21.94 6.10
C SER A 355 14.54 21.42 7.53
N ALA A 356 14.82 20.14 7.78
CA ALA A 356 14.71 19.56 9.12
C ALA A 356 15.66 20.24 10.11
N GLU A 357 15.12 20.80 11.19
CA GLU A 357 15.93 21.50 12.22
C GLU A 357 16.88 20.54 12.95
N ASP A 358 16.46 19.30 13.19
CA ASP A 358 17.27 18.25 13.84
C ASP A 358 17.11 16.90 13.11
N PRO A 359 17.89 16.67 12.04
CA PRO A 359 17.87 15.42 11.29
C PRO A 359 18.20 14.18 12.13
N VAL A 360 19.01 14.33 13.18
CA VAL A 360 19.36 13.23 14.09
C VAL A 360 18.16 12.82 14.93
N ARG A 361 17.38 13.77 15.43
CA ARG A 361 16.14 13.48 16.13
C ARG A 361 15.09 12.87 15.18
N ALA A 362 15.03 13.37 13.95
CA ALA A 362 14.11 12.85 12.93
C ALA A 362 14.42 11.39 12.57
N ILE A 363 15.69 11.03 12.31
CA ILE A 363 16.04 9.63 12.01
C ILE A 363 15.86 8.71 13.22
N LYS A 364 16.14 9.16 14.44
CA LYS A 364 15.88 8.38 15.67
C LYS A 364 14.40 8.12 15.88
N PHE A 365 13.53 9.05 15.50
CA PHE A 365 12.07 8.85 15.53
C PHE A 365 11.65 7.75 14.54
N LEU A 366 12.14 7.77 13.30
CA LEU A 366 11.88 6.71 12.31
C LEU A 366 12.48 5.37 12.76
N ASP A 367 13.64 5.38 13.40
CA ASP A 367 14.29 4.20 13.98
C ASP A 367 13.49 3.60 15.13
N PHE A 368 12.88 4.43 15.98
CA PHE A 368 11.96 3.96 17.02
C PHE A 368 10.76 3.24 16.42
N LEU A 369 10.14 3.80 15.38
CA LEU A 369 9.00 3.15 14.72
C LEU A 369 9.37 1.81 14.06
N ALA A 370 10.62 1.66 13.59
CA ALA A 370 11.15 0.42 13.05
C ALA A 370 11.58 -0.59 14.12
N SER A 371 11.67 -0.18 15.39
CA SER A 371 12.03 -1.06 16.50
C SER A 371 10.94 -2.10 16.79
N GLU A 372 11.31 -3.17 17.50
CA GLU A 372 10.34 -4.17 17.97
C GLU A 372 9.21 -3.54 18.78
N GLU A 373 9.56 -2.64 19.71
CA GLU A 373 8.58 -1.91 20.55
C GLU A 373 7.66 -1.03 19.71
N GLY A 374 8.23 -0.22 18.79
CA GLY A 374 7.46 0.66 17.91
C GLY A 374 6.49 -0.08 17.02
N GLN A 375 6.91 -1.22 16.46
CA GLN A 375 6.06 -2.07 15.63
C GLN A 375 4.95 -2.75 16.44
N ILE A 376 5.24 -3.31 17.61
CA ILE A 376 4.22 -3.88 18.50
C ILE A 376 3.21 -2.81 18.89
N LEU A 377 3.68 -1.63 19.27
CA LEU A 377 2.83 -0.50 19.62
C LEU A 377 1.91 -0.12 18.45
N ASN A 378 2.43 -0.03 17.24
CA ASN A 378 1.62 0.31 16.07
C ASN A 378 0.59 -0.77 15.70
N TYR A 379 0.95 -2.07 15.74
CA TYR A 379 0.07 -3.13 15.27
C TYR A 379 -0.84 -3.72 16.36
N TRP A 380 -0.40 -3.73 17.61
CA TRP A 380 -1.14 -4.31 18.73
C TRP A 380 -1.70 -3.26 19.67
N GLY A 381 -1.07 -2.08 19.79
CA GLY A 381 -1.41 -1.05 20.77
C GLY A 381 -0.74 -1.28 22.10
N LEU A 382 -1.41 -0.88 23.18
CA LEU A 382 -0.92 -0.96 24.58
C LEU A 382 -1.44 -2.22 25.26
N GLU A 383 -0.54 -2.95 25.92
CA GLU A 383 -0.91 -4.07 26.77
C GLU A 383 -1.88 -3.63 27.88
N GLY A 384 -2.89 -4.45 28.13
CA GLY A 384 -3.96 -4.16 29.10
C GLY A 384 -5.04 -3.20 28.58
N LYS A 385 -4.89 -2.66 27.34
CA LYS A 385 -5.89 -1.84 26.68
C LYS A 385 -6.40 -2.48 25.38
N GLN A 386 -5.52 -2.61 24.36
CA GLN A 386 -5.89 -3.14 23.07
C GLN A 386 -5.56 -4.62 22.93
N TYR A 387 -4.63 -5.14 23.72
CA TYR A 387 -4.32 -6.56 23.81
C TYR A 387 -3.95 -6.96 25.25
N THR A 388 -3.99 -8.27 25.53
CA THR A 388 -3.46 -8.92 26.73
C THR A 388 -2.44 -10.00 26.35
N VAL A 389 -1.66 -10.46 27.33
CA VAL A 389 -0.77 -11.62 27.15
C VAL A 389 -1.31 -12.78 27.98
N GLU A 390 -1.72 -13.85 27.31
CA GLU A 390 -2.24 -15.09 27.91
C GLU A 390 -1.33 -16.27 27.51
N ASP A 391 -0.78 -16.97 28.48
CA ASP A 391 0.17 -18.06 28.25
C ASP A 391 1.33 -17.69 27.30
N GLY A 392 1.82 -16.45 27.37
CA GLY A 392 2.88 -15.92 26.52
C GLY A 392 2.44 -15.49 25.12
N LYS A 393 1.16 -15.56 24.78
CA LYS A 393 0.60 -15.14 23.49
C LYS A 393 -0.14 -13.81 23.64
N ARG A 394 0.02 -12.92 22.65
CA ARG A 394 -0.82 -11.74 22.52
C ARG A 394 -2.22 -12.13 22.07
N VAL A 395 -3.22 -11.67 22.79
CA VAL A 395 -4.64 -11.93 22.51
C VAL A 395 -5.39 -10.60 22.50
N VAL A 396 -6.27 -10.41 21.52
CA VAL A 396 -7.20 -9.28 21.52
C VAL A 396 -8.40 -9.65 22.40
N PRO A 397 -8.69 -8.92 23.49
CA PRO A 397 -9.85 -9.21 24.34
C PRO A 397 -11.15 -9.16 23.55
N ALA A 398 -12.14 -9.99 23.92
CA ALA A 398 -13.39 -10.13 23.18
C ALA A 398 -14.18 -8.80 23.06
N ASP A 399 -14.16 -7.97 24.08
CA ASP A 399 -14.79 -6.64 24.06
C ASP A 399 -14.07 -5.66 23.12
N VAL A 400 -12.75 -5.72 23.05
CA VAL A 400 -11.94 -4.96 22.08
C VAL A 400 -12.22 -5.46 20.65
N GLN A 401 -12.26 -6.78 20.45
CA GLN A 401 -12.60 -7.38 19.16
C GLN A 401 -14.00 -6.93 18.69
N GLN A 402 -14.97 -6.91 19.60
CA GLN A 402 -16.32 -6.45 19.29
C GLN A 402 -16.36 -4.97 18.90
N ARG A 403 -15.52 -4.12 19.53
CA ARG A 403 -15.38 -2.71 19.13
C ARG A 403 -14.77 -2.57 17.75
N ILE A 404 -13.75 -3.35 17.41
CA ILE A 404 -13.13 -3.36 16.07
C ILE A 404 -14.17 -3.72 15.01
N ILE A 405 -15.01 -4.72 15.26
CA ILE A 405 -16.06 -5.16 14.32
C ILE A 405 -17.15 -4.09 14.18
N ASN A 406 -17.62 -3.52 15.30
CA ASN A 406 -18.77 -2.61 15.29
C ASN A 406 -18.43 -1.21 14.79
N ASP A 407 -17.23 -0.69 15.10
CA ASP A 407 -16.80 0.66 14.72
C ASP A 407 -15.27 0.75 14.63
N ASN A 408 -14.74 0.19 13.56
CA ASN A 408 -13.31 0.19 13.29
C ASN A 408 -12.73 1.62 13.19
N ILE A 409 -13.49 2.56 12.63
CA ILE A 409 -13.04 3.96 12.48
C ILE A 409 -12.82 4.61 13.83
N ALA A 410 -13.82 4.53 14.73
CA ALA A 410 -13.67 5.08 16.07
C ALA A 410 -12.58 4.36 16.87
N PHE A 411 -12.49 3.01 16.75
CA PHE A 411 -11.44 2.24 17.38
C PHE A 411 -10.04 2.70 16.95
N THR A 412 -9.79 2.78 15.63
CA THR A 412 -8.50 3.23 15.08
C THR A 412 -8.17 4.66 15.53
N ARG A 413 -9.15 5.57 15.47
CA ARG A 413 -8.95 6.98 15.85
C ARG A 413 -8.66 7.16 17.33
N GLU A 414 -9.24 6.35 18.21
CA GLU A 414 -9.01 6.43 19.66
C GLU A 414 -7.76 5.68 20.10
N SER A 415 -7.53 4.48 19.58
CA SER A 415 -6.40 3.64 19.95
C SER A 415 -5.11 4.01 19.25
N GLY A 416 -5.16 4.44 17.98
CA GLY A 416 -4.01 4.66 17.10
C GLY A 416 -3.45 3.38 16.49
N VAL A 417 -4.06 2.22 16.76
CA VAL A 417 -3.60 0.94 16.19
C VAL A 417 -3.70 0.96 14.68
N GLY A 418 -2.57 0.74 14.00
CA GLY A 418 -2.43 0.78 12.55
C GLY A 418 -2.31 2.18 11.95
N LEU A 419 -2.41 3.25 12.74
CA LEU A 419 -2.44 4.62 12.23
C LEU A 419 -1.07 5.11 11.75
N TYR A 420 0.01 4.51 12.25
CA TYR A 420 1.40 4.90 11.98
C TYR A 420 2.12 3.96 11.00
N THR A 421 1.41 3.01 10.38
CA THR A 421 2.00 1.99 9.50
C THR A 421 2.76 2.60 8.32
N ASN A 422 2.25 3.70 7.75
CA ASN A 422 2.87 4.36 6.61
C ASN A 422 3.88 5.46 7.01
N ILE A 423 4.42 5.41 8.24
CA ILE A 423 5.43 6.37 8.73
C ILE A 423 6.75 5.67 9.06
N GLY A 424 6.73 4.43 9.57
CA GLY A 424 7.92 3.66 9.91
C GLY A 424 8.09 2.39 9.10
N GLY A 425 9.34 1.95 8.86
CA GLY A 425 9.63 0.65 8.29
C GLY A 425 9.19 -0.49 9.22
N HIS A 426 8.77 -1.64 8.67
CA HIS A 426 8.19 -2.72 9.45
C HIS A 426 8.40 -4.12 8.85
N TYR A 427 8.29 -5.14 9.69
CA TYR A 427 8.18 -6.53 9.29
C TYR A 427 6.79 -6.84 8.75
N GLY A 428 6.71 -7.84 7.86
CA GLY A 428 5.46 -8.30 7.28
C GLY A 428 4.70 -9.32 8.13
N ASP A 429 3.58 -9.75 7.58
CA ASP A 429 2.75 -10.80 8.15
C ASP A 429 3.55 -12.12 8.26
N GLY A 430 3.33 -12.86 9.34
CA GLY A 430 4.05 -14.13 9.58
C GLY A 430 5.40 -13.98 10.27
N VAL A 431 5.98 -12.80 10.35
CA VAL A 431 7.24 -12.56 11.08
C VAL A 431 6.98 -12.45 12.58
N LYS A 432 7.86 -13.08 13.37
CA LYS A 432 7.74 -13.13 14.83
C LYS A 432 8.77 -12.24 15.49
N ASP A 433 8.37 -11.62 16.59
CA ASP A 433 9.25 -10.86 17.47
C ASP A 433 10.10 -11.75 18.40
N SER A 434 10.87 -11.13 19.27
CA SER A 434 11.76 -11.80 20.21
C SER A 434 11.02 -12.70 21.22
N THR A 435 9.72 -12.49 21.45
CA THR A 435 8.87 -13.31 22.34
C THR A 435 8.21 -14.49 21.63
N GLY A 436 8.36 -14.58 20.30
CA GLY A 436 7.73 -15.59 19.45
C GLY A 436 6.30 -15.29 19.05
N ASN A 437 5.80 -14.10 19.35
CA ASN A 437 4.52 -13.59 18.86
C ASN A 437 4.67 -12.91 17.50
N TYR A 438 3.62 -12.89 16.68
CA TYR A 438 3.63 -12.19 15.40
C TYR A 438 3.65 -10.67 15.60
N TYR A 439 4.39 -9.96 14.75
CA TYR A 439 4.37 -8.49 14.73
C TYR A 439 3.00 -7.94 14.34
N THR A 440 2.31 -8.59 13.41
CA THR A 440 0.99 -8.17 12.93
C THR A 440 -0.10 -9.10 13.45
N LYS A 441 -1.37 -8.69 13.29
CA LYS A 441 -2.54 -9.53 13.60
C LYS A 441 -3.00 -10.40 12.43
N ASN A 442 -2.35 -10.28 11.26
CA ASN A 442 -2.67 -11.07 10.07
C ASN A 442 -1.87 -12.38 10.08
N PHE A 443 -2.37 -13.38 10.78
CA PHE A 443 -1.85 -14.74 10.77
C PHE A 443 -3.03 -15.72 10.74
N PRO A 444 -2.86 -16.95 10.23
CA PRO A 444 -3.98 -17.82 9.87
C PRO A 444 -5.02 -18.01 10.97
N GLU A 445 -4.60 -18.25 12.22
CA GLU A 445 -5.52 -18.48 13.32
C GLU A 445 -6.41 -17.26 13.61
N GLN A 446 -5.82 -16.05 13.62
CA GLN A 446 -6.56 -14.80 13.84
C GLN A 446 -7.45 -14.45 12.66
N ILE A 447 -7.00 -14.70 11.42
CA ILE A 447 -7.78 -14.47 10.20
C ILE A 447 -9.03 -15.35 10.22
N ILE A 448 -8.87 -16.66 10.50
CA ILE A 448 -10.00 -17.61 10.55
C ILE A 448 -10.99 -17.25 11.66
N GLU A 449 -10.50 -16.77 12.81
CA GLU A 449 -11.36 -16.33 13.91
C GLU A 449 -12.23 -15.14 13.50
N ASN A 450 -11.68 -14.21 12.71
CA ASN A 450 -12.36 -13.00 12.24
C ASN A 450 -13.37 -13.24 11.12
N TYR A 451 -13.35 -14.40 10.46
CA TYR A 451 -14.31 -14.70 9.40
C TYR A 451 -15.75 -14.74 9.92
N THR A 452 -16.67 -14.18 9.15
CA THR A 452 -18.10 -14.28 9.38
C THR A 452 -18.58 -15.72 9.16
N ASP A 453 -19.79 -16.04 9.62
CA ASP A 453 -20.39 -17.35 9.39
C ASP A 453 -20.58 -17.65 7.88
N ALA A 454 -20.85 -16.62 7.07
CA ALA A 454 -20.99 -16.74 5.62
C ALA A 454 -19.65 -17.10 4.95
N GLU A 455 -18.55 -16.46 5.37
CA GLU A 455 -17.19 -16.78 4.92
C GLU A 455 -16.82 -18.22 5.31
N LYS A 456 -17.02 -18.59 6.58
CA LYS A 456 -16.74 -19.95 7.09
C LYS A 456 -17.55 -21.03 6.35
N GLU A 457 -18.83 -20.76 6.07
CA GLU A 457 -19.69 -21.68 5.31
C GLU A 457 -19.15 -21.86 3.87
N THR A 458 -18.81 -20.74 3.21
CA THR A 458 -18.31 -20.76 1.83
C THR A 458 -16.98 -21.49 1.75
N LEU A 459 -15.99 -21.13 2.59
CA LEU A 459 -14.67 -21.78 2.62
C LEU A 459 -14.76 -23.27 2.90
N LYS A 460 -15.64 -23.67 3.82
CA LYS A 460 -15.90 -25.09 4.12
C LYS A 460 -16.44 -25.85 2.89
N ALA A 461 -17.28 -25.22 2.06
CA ALA A 461 -17.79 -25.85 0.85
C ALA A 461 -16.70 -26.09 -0.20
N TYR A 462 -15.64 -25.30 -0.19
CA TYR A 462 -14.45 -25.45 -1.04
C TYR A 462 -13.31 -26.27 -0.39
N ASP A 463 -13.51 -26.84 0.81
CA ASP A 463 -12.46 -27.54 1.58
C ASP A 463 -11.23 -26.67 1.84
N ALA A 464 -11.44 -25.37 2.07
CA ALA A 464 -10.44 -24.35 2.32
C ALA A 464 -10.54 -23.82 3.76
N ALA A 465 -9.40 -23.46 4.36
CA ALA A 465 -9.33 -22.80 5.67
C ALA A 465 -9.32 -21.27 5.53
N THR A 466 -8.64 -20.78 4.52
CA THR A 466 -8.53 -19.35 4.19
C THR A 466 -8.80 -19.10 2.71
N TRP A 467 -9.02 -17.85 2.34
CA TRP A 467 -9.20 -17.48 0.93
C TRP A 467 -7.95 -17.74 0.10
N MET A 468 -6.75 -17.65 0.71
CA MET A 468 -5.48 -17.95 0.02
C MET A 468 -5.37 -19.40 -0.43
N ASP A 469 -6.10 -20.33 0.20
CA ASP A 469 -6.10 -21.75 -0.20
C ASP A 469 -6.76 -21.98 -1.58
N LEU A 470 -7.52 -20.99 -2.08
CA LEU A 470 -8.12 -21.01 -3.42
C LEU A 470 -7.18 -20.49 -4.53
N PHE A 471 -5.99 -20.02 -4.17
CA PHE A 471 -4.99 -19.49 -5.11
C PHE A 471 -3.77 -20.40 -5.17
N PRO A 472 -3.01 -20.38 -6.29
CA PRO A 472 -1.71 -21.04 -6.34
C PRO A 472 -0.76 -20.50 -5.27
N ASN A 473 0.11 -21.38 -4.75
CA ASN A 473 1.06 -20.97 -3.74
C ASN A 473 2.14 -20.04 -4.36
N GLU A 474 2.49 -18.96 -3.66
CA GLU A 474 3.53 -18.02 -4.11
C GLU A 474 4.87 -18.71 -4.42
N LYS A 475 5.19 -19.80 -3.70
CA LYS A 475 6.42 -20.60 -3.88
C LYS A 475 6.46 -21.40 -5.19
N ASP A 476 5.33 -21.51 -5.89
CA ASP A 476 5.26 -22.12 -7.22
C ASP A 476 5.86 -21.22 -8.32
N PHE A 477 6.18 -19.98 -7.98
CA PHE A 477 6.72 -18.98 -8.88
C PHE A 477 8.07 -18.46 -8.39
N PRO A 478 8.99 -18.06 -9.29
CA PRO A 478 10.22 -17.39 -8.89
C PRO A 478 9.93 -16.01 -8.27
N VAL A 479 10.75 -15.59 -7.32
CA VAL A 479 10.71 -14.21 -6.81
C VAL A 479 11.15 -13.26 -7.92
N LYS A 480 10.42 -12.15 -8.11
CA LYS A 480 10.75 -11.14 -9.13
C LYS A 480 12.03 -10.38 -8.74
N PRO A 481 13.11 -10.44 -9.53
CA PRO A 481 14.37 -9.79 -9.18
C PRO A 481 14.31 -8.25 -9.26
N TRP A 482 13.29 -7.70 -9.95
CA TRP A 482 13.05 -6.25 -10.07
C TRP A 482 12.08 -5.71 -9.01
N GLY A 483 11.49 -6.57 -8.19
CA GLY A 483 10.45 -6.17 -7.24
C GLY A 483 9.14 -5.77 -7.95
N ALA A 484 8.56 -4.63 -7.58
CA ALA A 484 7.40 -4.07 -8.25
C ALA A 484 7.84 -2.96 -9.22
N VAL A 485 7.45 -3.07 -10.49
CA VAL A 485 7.85 -2.08 -11.50
C VAL A 485 7.13 -0.73 -11.35
N TRP A 486 5.93 -0.71 -10.77
CA TRP A 486 5.16 0.51 -10.55
C TRP A 486 5.85 1.51 -9.60
N ASN A 487 6.86 1.07 -8.82
CA ASN A 487 7.65 1.95 -7.97
C ASN A 487 9.05 2.28 -8.54
N ILE A 488 9.30 1.99 -9.85
CA ILE A 488 10.48 2.49 -10.55
C ILE A 488 10.24 3.94 -10.91
N SER A 489 11.00 4.85 -10.32
CA SER A 489 10.97 6.27 -10.70
C SER A 489 11.60 6.45 -12.08
N VAL A 490 10.88 7.15 -12.96
CA VAL A 490 11.38 7.63 -14.25
C VAL A 490 11.37 9.15 -14.18
N PRO A 491 12.49 9.84 -14.37
CA PRO A 491 12.57 11.30 -14.28
C PRO A 491 11.48 11.99 -15.11
N SER A 492 10.91 13.06 -14.57
CA SER A 492 9.75 13.73 -15.18
C SER A 492 10.07 14.38 -16.53
N ASP A 493 11.32 14.72 -16.79
CA ASP A 493 11.85 15.28 -18.04
C ASP A 493 12.36 14.22 -19.01
N ASP A 494 12.41 12.93 -18.62
CA ASP A 494 12.76 11.84 -19.51
C ASP A 494 11.68 11.67 -20.60
N GLU A 495 12.13 11.50 -21.86
CA GLU A 495 11.24 11.28 -22.99
C GLU A 495 10.31 10.06 -22.78
N ILE A 496 10.79 9.04 -22.03
CA ILE A 496 10.01 7.84 -21.72
C ILE A 496 8.80 8.19 -20.84
N ASN A 497 8.97 9.07 -19.85
CA ASN A 497 7.86 9.54 -19.01
C ASN A 497 6.82 10.34 -19.83
N ILE A 498 7.29 11.19 -20.74
CA ILE A 498 6.39 11.96 -21.63
C ILE A 498 5.57 11.02 -22.52
N ILE A 499 6.20 9.97 -23.08
CA ILE A 499 5.49 8.97 -23.90
C ILE A 499 4.54 8.16 -23.02
N ALA A 500 4.96 7.71 -21.84
CA ALA A 500 4.14 6.92 -20.91
C ALA A 500 2.85 7.67 -20.52
N ASN A 501 2.94 8.95 -20.19
CA ASN A 501 1.74 9.76 -19.90
C ASN A 501 0.79 9.82 -21.11
N LYS A 502 1.31 9.99 -22.31
CA LYS A 502 0.50 10.02 -23.53
C LYS A 502 -0.15 8.67 -23.82
N VAL A 503 0.58 7.57 -23.64
CA VAL A 503 0.10 6.18 -23.80
C VAL A 503 -0.99 5.89 -22.79
N LYS A 504 -0.79 6.28 -21.53
CA LYS A 504 -1.78 6.16 -20.46
C LYS A 504 -3.09 6.88 -20.80
N ASP A 505 -3.02 8.14 -21.23
CA ASP A 505 -4.21 8.92 -21.61
C ASP A 505 -4.99 8.27 -22.77
N ILE A 506 -4.27 7.69 -23.73
CA ILE A 506 -4.88 6.94 -24.84
C ILE A 506 -5.59 5.70 -24.29
N THR A 507 -4.93 4.92 -23.45
CA THR A 507 -5.47 3.68 -22.87
C THR A 507 -6.70 3.94 -22.02
N TRP A 508 -6.61 4.85 -21.06
CA TRP A 508 -7.72 5.17 -20.16
C TRP A 508 -8.95 5.75 -20.88
N LYS A 509 -8.77 6.26 -22.09
CA LYS A 509 -9.86 6.73 -22.93
C LYS A 509 -10.39 5.65 -23.87
N GLN A 510 -9.51 4.90 -24.53
CA GLN A 510 -9.90 3.98 -25.60
C GLN A 510 -10.45 2.65 -25.07
N ILE A 511 -9.90 2.12 -23.97
CA ILE A 511 -10.40 0.88 -23.37
C ILE A 511 -11.86 1.04 -22.91
N PRO A 512 -12.25 2.06 -22.13
CA PRO A 512 -13.66 2.31 -21.83
C PRO A 512 -14.53 2.44 -23.09
N GLN A 513 -14.06 3.13 -24.13
CA GLN A 513 -14.79 3.27 -25.40
C GLN A 513 -15.02 1.92 -26.07
N ALA A 514 -14.02 1.05 -26.11
CA ALA A 514 -14.13 -0.29 -26.68
C ALA A 514 -15.11 -1.17 -25.87
N VAL A 515 -15.04 -1.12 -24.55
CA VAL A 515 -15.95 -1.89 -23.67
C VAL A 515 -17.40 -1.43 -23.81
N MET A 516 -17.66 -0.12 -23.89
CA MET A 516 -19.01 0.44 -24.02
C MET A 516 -19.58 0.39 -25.45
N ALA A 517 -18.76 0.11 -26.45
CA ALA A 517 -19.19 0.04 -27.85
C ALA A 517 -20.10 -1.15 -28.10
N LYS A 518 -20.83 -1.10 -29.23
CA LYS A 518 -21.52 -2.30 -29.71
C LYS A 518 -20.53 -3.40 -30.07
N PRO A 519 -20.88 -4.67 -29.90
CA PRO A 519 -19.96 -5.79 -30.16
C PRO A 519 -19.31 -5.75 -31.56
N GLU A 520 -20.08 -5.36 -32.58
CA GLU A 520 -19.59 -5.23 -33.96
C GLU A 520 -18.62 -4.06 -34.20
N GLU A 521 -18.53 -3.12 -33.28
CA GLU A 521 -17.66 -1.93 -33.36
C GLU A 521 -16.35 -2.14 -32.58
N PHE A 522 -16.27 -3.13 -31.68
CA PHE A 522 -15.15 -3.37 -30.79
C PHE A 522 -13.81 -3.49 -31.52
N ASP A 523 -13.74 -4.37 -32.53
CA ASP A 523 -12.48 -4.60 -33.27
C ASP A 523 -11.96 -3.36 -33.99
N ALA A 524 -12.87 -2.52 -34.52
CA ALA A 524 -12.47 -1.27 -35.17
C ALA A 524 -11.85 -0.29 -34.16
N ILE A 525 -12.45 -0.18 -32.97
CA ILE A 525 -11.93 0.69 -31.88
C ILE A 525 -10.62 0.13 -31.35
N TRP A 526 -10.51 -1.19 -31.17
CA TRP A 526 -9.28 -1.84 -30.75
C TRP A 526 -8.12 -1.60 -31.71
N ASN A 527 -8.37 -1.74 -33.01
CA ASN A 527 -7.34 -1.50 -34.04
C ASN A 527 -6.90 -0.02 -34.09
N ASP A 528 -7.84 0.92 -33.95
CA ASP A 528 -7.53 2.35 -33.83
C ASP A 528 -6.72 2.64 -32.55
N TYR A 529 -7.06 2.02 -31.42
CA TYR A 529 -6.30 2.09 -30.18
C TYR A 529 -4.85 1.61 -30.38
N GLN A 530 -4.64 0.43 -30.99
CA GLN A 530 -3.29 -0.09 -31.27
C GLN A 530 -2.47 0.89 -32.12
N GLN A 531 -3.09 1.45 -33.18
CA GLN A 531 -2.39 2.42 -34.03
C GLN A 531 -2.01 3.69 -33.28
N LYS A 532 -2.90 4.19 -32.42
CA LYS A 532 -2.61 5.37 -31.57
C LYS A 532 -1.46 5.13 -30.58
N LEU A 533 -1.34 3.93 -30.01
CA LEU A 533 -0.20 3.56 -29.17
C LEU A 533 1.12 3.57 -29.95
N ILE A 534 1.13 3.00 -31.15
CA ILE A 534 2.30 3.00 -32.04
C ILE A 534 2.69 4.45 -32.39
N ASP A 535 1.73 5.27 -32.80
CA ASP A 535 1.95 6.68 -33.15
C ASP A 535 2.41 7.53 -31.93
N ALA A 536 2.04 7.11 -30.72
CA ALA A 536 2.50 7.73 -29.48
C ALA A 536 3.94 7.35 -29.11
N GLY A 537 4.48 6.26 -29.68
CA GLY A 537 5.84 5.77 -29.43
C GLY A 537 5.94 4.67 -28.37
N VAL A 538 4.90 3.84 -28.20
CA VAL A 538 4.85 2.78 -27.18
C VAL A 538 6.06 1.86 -27.23
N GLU A 539 6.56 1.49 -28.42
CA GLU A 539 7.74 0.63 -28.55
C GLU A 539 9.03 1.29 -28.01
N LYS A 540 9.17 2.60 -28.20
CA LYS A 540 10.27 3.37 -27.62
C LYS A 540 10.17 3.43 -26.11
N MET A 541 8.95 3.60 -25.58
CA MET A 541 8.66 3.57 -24.16
C MET A 541 9.06 2.21 -23.56
N GLU A 542 8.66 1.10 -24.16
CA GLU A 542 9.00 -0.27 -23.73
C GLU A 542 10.52 -0.47 -23.68
N GLN A 543 11.24 -0.05 -24.74
CA GLN A 543 12.70 -0.15 -24.80
C GLN A 543 13.39 0.70 -23.72
N GLY A 544 12.91 1.90 -23.49
CA GLY A 544 13.45 2.79 -22.45
C GLY A 544 13.17 2.26 -21.06
N PHE A 545 11.93 1.85 -20.79
CA PHE A 545 11.56 1.30 -19.47
C PHE A 545 12.28 -0.03 -19.18
N THR A 546 12.56 -0.86 -20.19
CA THR A 546 13.42 -2.05 -20.06
C THR A 546 14.77 -1.71 -19.42
N LYS A 547 15.38 -0.59 -19.80
CA LYS A 547 16.66 -0.17 -19.19
C LYS A 547 16.50 0.16 -17.69
N TYR A 548 15.45 0.86 -17.30
CA TYR A 548 15.17 1.15 -15.90
C TYR A 548 14.99 -0.14 -15.07
N VAL A 549 14.30 -1.14 -15.62
CA VAL A 549 14.18 -2.47 -14.99
C VAL A 549 15.53 -3.15 -14.84
N GLN A 550 16.33 -3.19 -15.89
CA GLN A 550 17.66 -3.82 -15.90
C GLN A 550 18.63 -3.10 -14.95
N ASP A 551 18.59 -1.78 -14.91
CA ASP A 551 19.40 -0.96 -14.00
C ASP A 551 19.02 -1.22 -12.54
N ARG A 552 17.73 -1.36 -12.23
CA ARG A 552 17.26 -1.74 -10.90
C ARG A 552 17.73 -3.15 -10.51
N VAL A 553 17.59 -4.13 -11.40
CA VAL A 553 18.05 -5.50 -11.14
C VAL A 553 19.55 -5.52 -10.86
N LYS A 554 20.33 -4.74 -11.61
CA LYS A 554 21.76 -4.57 -11.38
C LYS A 554 22.04 -3.95 -10.00
N LEU A 555 21.41 -2.79 -9.70
CA LEU A 555 21.58 -2.08 -8.42
C LEU A 555 21.29 -2.97 -7.20
N TRP A 556 20.28 -3.84 -7.29
CA TRP A 556 19.87 -4.69 -6.17
C TRP A 556 20.73 -5.94 -5.99
N ASN A 557 21.50 -6.35 -7.01
CA ASN A 557 22.37 -7.52 -6.96
C ASN A 557 23.85 -7.17 -6.70
N GLU A 558 24.24 -5.90 -6.78
CA GLU A 558 25.55 -5.39 -6.38
C GLU A 558 25.59 -5.04 -4.89
#